data_c26af22bcdd1861fb2076eaea2f68773
#
_entry.id   c26af22bcdd1861fb2076eaea2f68773
#
_cell.length_a   1.000
_cell.length_b   1.000
_cell.length_c   1.000
_cell.angle_alpha   90.00
_cell.angle_beta   90.00
_cell.angle_gamma   90.00
#
_symmetry.space_group_name_H-M   'P 1'
#
loop_
_entity.id
_entity.type
_entity.pdbx_description
1 polymer ?
#
loop_
_entity_poly.entity_id
_entity_poly.type
_entity_poly.pdbx_seq_one_letter_code
_entity_poly.pdbx_strand_id
1 'polypeptide(L)'
;MRHTTIAALCLAFTAAANAAPSPGQTFFTQNCASCHTVDPKLSALAGPGLFNVVGRKAAAVPNFNYTDALTKAGAAGKTWTREELDVFLRDPNKDVPGTAMPIGVSDPKQRAAVIAYLATQAGQASAPVAAAASAKPTDQAGAWTQDKPGDLHHIKPTELIQPYASDSAGNGPKLAARPEGAMPAVPPGFTVGIYADKLGKSRLPLRAPNGDIFLSEAAKGQITVLRSKDGAKADTVSVYATGLSRPYGMALWPADKPQYLYVANVNSVVRYPYSVGDLKAKGEPETVIGKISDTSGGHVTRTIAFSKDGKTMFLSVGSATNVAAGIGARPPQPLAQWEAKYGVGAAWGEETERAAVLAFDADGKNRRAYANGLRNCVGMIVHPTTGELFCSVNERDELGDNLPPDYITRVKQGRFYGWPWYYIGANEDPRLKGIRPDLKNKTIVPDTLIQSHSAPPGMVVYQAPRGAQHAFPKEYEGDIFLALHGSWNRGIRTGYKVVRVFMKNGVPTGQYQDFMTGMVLSDRDVWGRPAAVEVAADGALLVVDDGGGVVWRIAPARSN
;
A
#
# COMPACT_ATOMS: atom_id res chain seq x y z
N MET A 1 -41.29 23.78 65.94
CA MET A 1 -40.07 24.17 65.22
C MET A 1 -39.24 22.97 65.06
N ARG A 2 -39.21 22.41 63.85
CA ARG A 2 -38.37 21.21 63.49
C ARG A 2 -37.27 21.67 62.55
N HIS A 3 -36.03 21.59 63.01
CA HIS A 3 -34.85 21.89 62.17
C HIS A 3 -34.50 20.70 61.31
N THR A 4 -34.53 20.85 59.99
CA THR A 4 -34.09 19.88 59.03
C THR A 4 -32.67 20.23 58.60
N THR A 5 -31.71 19.38 58.96
CA THR A 5 -30.31 19.52 58.59
C THR A 5 -30.11 18.87 57.22
N ILE A 6 -29.71 19.65 56.21
CA ILE A 6 -29.34 19.17 54.89
C ILE A 6 -27.84 18.84 54.91
N ALA A 7 -27.50 17.55 54.75
CA ALA A 7 -26.13 17.10 54.57
C ALA A 7 -25.76 17.25 53.10
N ALA A 8 -24.78 18.10 52.79
CA ALA A 8 -24.20 18.22 51.45
C ALA A 8 -23.19 17.10 51.22
N LEU A 9 -23.48 16.23 50.26
CA LEU A 9 -22.61 15.17 49.82
C LEU A 9 -21.66 15.74 48.74
N CYS A 10 -20.40 16.01 49.12
CA CYS A 10 -19.35 16.38 48.16
C CYS A 10 -18.90 15.14 47.39
N LEU A 11 -19.32 14.98 46.14
CA LEU A 11 -18.76 14.03 45.20
C LEU A 11 -17.39 14.55 44.69
N ALA A 12 -16.32 13.96 45.18
CA ALA A 12 -14.98 14.18 44.64
C ALA A 12 -14.84 13.45 43.28
N PHE A 13 -14.90 14.23 42.21
CA PHE A 13 -14.48 13.72 40.88
C PHE A 13 -12.95 13.63 40.86
N THR A 14 -12.41 12.44 40.99
CA THR A 14 -11.01 12.17 40.67
C THR A 14 -10.85 12.19 39.14
N ALA A 15 -10.34 13.30 38.63
CA ALA A 15 -9.86 13.37 37.25
C ALA A 15 -8.66 12.43 37.12
N ALA A 16 -8.84 11.32 36.40
CA ALA A 16 -7.72 10.49 35.98
C ALA A 16 -6.83 11.32 35.02
N ALA A 17 -5.69 11.78 35.54
CA ALA A 17 -4.68 12.43 34.73
C ALA A 17 -4.19 11.41 33.67
N ASN A 18 -4.41 11.69 32.40
CA ASN A 18 -3.78 10.94 31.31
C ASN A 18 -2.27 11.12 31.41
N ALA A 19 -1.56 10.13 31.93
CA ALA A 19 -0.11 10.12 31.95
C ALA A 19 0.41 10.15 30.49
N ALA A 20 1.46 10.92 30.24
CA ALA A 20 2.12 10.96 28.94
C ALA A 20 2.57 9.52 28.54
N PRO A 21 2.48 9.15 27.25
CA PRO A 21 2.86 7.81 26.81
C PRO A 21 4.33 7.51 27.15
N SER A 22 4.61 6.30 27.62
CA SER A 22 5.97 5.88 27.93
C SER A 22 6.86 5.86 26.68
N PRO A 23 8.20 5.98 26.79
CA PRO A 23 9.10 5.86 25.62
C PRO A 23 8.88 4.57 24.83
N GLY A 24 8.57 3.46 25.50
CA GLY A 24 8.28 2.18 24.87
C GLY A 24 6.94 2.17 24.14
N GLN A 25 5.92 2.81 24.70
CA GLN A 25 4.62 2.99 24.03
C GLN A 25 4.75 3.88 22.80
N THR A 26 5.47 4.97 22.90
CA THR A 26 5.77 5.84 21.75
C THR A 26 6.49 5.07 20.65
N PHE A 27 7.54 4.32 21.00
CA PHE A 27 8.28 3.51 20.04
C PHE A 27 7.38 2.44 19.39
N PHE A 28 6.56 1.74 20.17
CA PHE A 28 5.62 0.73 19.66
C PHE A 28 4.67 1.35 18.66
N THR A 29 4.05 2.47 18.99
CA THR A 29 3.09 3.18 18.13
C THR A 29 3.74 3.59 16.80
N GLN A 30 4.98 4.05 16.84
CA GLN A 30 5.69 4.55 15.65
C GLN A 30 6.21 3.43 14.73
N ASN A 31 6.65 2.29 15.30
CA ASN A 31 7.42 1.30 14.55
C ASN A 31 6.76 -0.07 14.48
N CYS A 32 5.84 -0.41 15.38
CA CYS A 32 5.26 -1.74 15.50
C CYS A 32 3.76 -1.78 15.23
N ALA A 33 3.03 -0.71 15.57
CA ALA A 33 1.57 -0.67 15.51
C ALA A 33 1.00 -0.72 14.08
N SER A 34 1.82 -0.49 13.06
CA SER A 34 1.41 -0.70 11.66
C SER A 34 1.21 -2.18 11.30
N CYS A 35 1.82 -3.08 12.08
CA CYS A 35 1.78 -4.52 11.84
C CYS A 35 1.25 -5.32 13.03
N HIS A 36 1.24 -4.78 14.23
CA HIS A 36 0.90 -5.48 15.47
C HIS A 36 -0.07 -4.70 16.33
N THR A 37 -0.97 -5.41 17.01
CA THR A 37 -1.82 -4.84 18.06
C THR A 37 -1.35 -5.27 19.44
N VAL A 38 -1.81 -4.56 20.48
CA VAL A 38 -1.69 -4.96 21.90
C VAL A 38 -3.05 -5.07 22.58
N ASP A 39 -4.11 -5.31 21.80
CA ASP A 39 -5.44 -5.48 22.36
C ASP A 39 -5.63 -6.89 22.96
N PRO A 40 -6.48 -7.04 24.00
CA PRO A 40 -6.73 -8.32 24.66
C PRO A 40 -7.32 -9.40 23.77
N LYS A 41 -7.95 -9.04 22.64
CA LYS A 41 -8.53 -10.00 21.69
C LYS A 41 -7.47 -10.65 20.79
N LEU A 42 -6.20 -10.22 20.91
CA LEU A 42 -5.09 -10.66 20.04
C LEU A 42 -5.36 -10.40 18.56
N SER A 43 -6.08 -9.33 18.23
CA SER A 43 -6.36 -8.95 16.86
C SER A 43 -5.05 -8.89 16.07
N ALA A 44 -5.01 -9.58 14.93
CA ALA A 44 -3.83 -9.65 14.08
C ALA A 44 -3.95 -8.61 12.96
N LEU A 45 -2.82 -8.00 12.61
CA LEU A 45 -2.64 -7.17 11.43
C LEU A 45 -1.73 -7.91 10.42
N ALA A 46 -0.77 -7.23 9.82
CA ALA A 46 0.28 -7.90 9.05
C ALA A 46 1.15 -8.82 9.92
N GLY A 47 1.19 -8.56 11.22
CA GLY A 47 1.81 -9.38 12.26
C GLY A 47 0.79 -9.85 13.32
N PRO A 48 1.16 -10.80 14.17
CA PRO A 48 0.29 -11.31 15.24
C PRO A 48 0.02 -10.26 16.32
N GLY A 49 -1.12 -10.37 17.03
CA GLY A 49 -1.39 -9.57 18.23
C GLY A 49 -0.36 -9.83 19.33
N LEU A 50 0.16 -8.77 19.96
CA LEU A 50 1.24 -8.83 20.96
C LEU A 50 0.76 -8.66 22.41
N PHE A 51 -0.55 -8.61 22.67
CA PHE A 51 -1.06 -8.66 24.05
C PHE A 51 -0.59 -9.94 24.74
N ASN A 52 -0.05 -9.86 25.95
CA ASN A 52 0.57 -11.00 26.67
C ASN A 52 1.69 -11.70 25.86
N VAL A 53 2.45 -10.99 25.03
CA VAL A 53 3.53 -11.62 24.27
C VAL A 53 4.68 -12.09 25.15
N VAL A 54 5.02 -11.34 26.21
CA VAL A 54 6.09 -11.75 27.14
C VAL A 54 5.67 -12.99 27.91
N GLY A 55 6.46 -14.06 27.79
CA GLY A 55 6.16 -15.38 28.34
C GLY A 55 5.33 -16.28 27.43
N ARG A 56 4.83 -15.79 26.29
CA ARG A 56 4.04 -16.57 25.34
C ARG A 56 4.94 -17.39 24.41
N LYS A 57 4.51 -18.61 24.11
CA LYS A 57 5.17 -19.49 23.14
C LYS A 57 5.15 -18.82 21.74
N ALA A 58 6.22 -18.94 20.97
CA ALA A 58 6.25 -18.47 19.59
C ALA A 58 5.19 -19.20 18.74
N ALA A 59 4.63 -18.50 17.77
CA ALA A 59 3.56 -18.97 16.89
C ALA A 59 2.26 -19.42 17.60
N ALA A 60 1.95 -18.88 18.79
CA ALA A 60 0.81 -19.31 19.60
C ALA A 60 -0.46 -18.45 19.45
N VAL A 61 -0.47 -17.38 18.66
CA VAL A 61 -1.71 -16.59 18.44
C VAL A 61 -2.65 -17.38 17.53
N PRO A 62 -3.88 -17.67 18.00
CA PRO A 62 -4.86 -18.39 17.18
C PRO A 62 -5.19 -17.65 15.88
N ASN A 63 -5.47 -18.39 14.84
CA ASN A 63 -5.91 -17.87 13.53
C ASN A 63 -4.95 -16.89 12.84
N PHE A 64 -3.67 -16.82 13.27
CA PHE A 64 -2.64 -16.07 12.56
C PHE A 64 -1.75 -17.01 11.75
N ASN A 65 -1.52 -16.68 10.48
CA ASN A 65 -0.70 -17.48 9.58
C ASN A 65 0.79 -17.13 9.76
N TYR A 66 1.46 -17.86 10.63
CA TYR A 66 2.90 -17.74 10.83
C TYR A 66 3.71 -18.32 9.66
N THR A 67 4.93 -17.82 9.46
CA THR A 67 5.88 -18.49 8.56
C THR A 67 6.24 -19.87 9.11
N ASP A 68 6.64 -20.79 8.21
CA ASP A 68 7.10 -22.12 8.61
C ASP A 68 8.27 -22.05 9.60
N ALA A 69 9.14 -21.02 9.46
CA ALA A 69 10.25 -20.78 10.36
C ALA A 69 9.79 -20.49 11.80
N LEU A 70 8.83 -19.56 11.97
CA LEU A 70 8.28 -19.25 13.30
C LEU A 70 7.45 -20.39 13.86
N THR A 71 6.71 -21.11 13.04
CA THR A 71 5.94 -22.30 13.44
C THR A 71 6.87 -23.40 13.95
N LYS A 72 7.98 -23.69 13.26
CA LYS A 72 9.01 -24.64 13.68
C LYS A 72 9.71 -24.20 14.96
N ALA A 73 10.07 -22.90 15.07
CA ALA A 73 10.68 -22.36 16.30
C ALA A 73 9.75 -22.50 17.51
N GLY A 74 8.46 -22.22 17.34
CA GLY A 74 7.44 -22.46 18.36
C GLY A 74 7.30 -23.93 18.73
N ALA A 75 7.25 -24.84 17.75
CA ALA A 75 7.20 -26.29 17.99
C ALA A 75 8.43 -26.79 18.75
N ALA A 76 9.60 -26.22 18.48
CA ALA A 76 10.85 -26.48 19.19
C ALA A 76 10.93 -25.87 20.60
N GLY A 77 9.86 -25.19 21.06
CA GLY A 77 9.78 -24.66 22.42
C GLY A 77 10.17 -23.19 22.59
N LYS A 78 10.49 -22.45 21.51
CA LYS A 78 10.82 -21.02 21.61
C LYS A 78 9.68 -20.26 22.28
N THR A 79 10.04 -19.51 23.34
CA THR A 79 9.11 -18.69 24.13
C THR A 79 9.61 -17.26 24.17
N TRP A 80 8.73 -16.31 24.02
CA TRP A 80 9.06 -14.89 23.99
C TRP A 80 9.36 -14.35 25.40
N THR A 81 10.48 -14.78 26.02
CA THR A 81 10.98 -14.10 27.22
C THR A 81 11.47 -12.70 26.85
N ARG A 82 11.81 -11.87 27.83
CA ARG A 82 12.37 -10.54 27.56
C ARG A 82 13.71 -10.64 26.81
N GLU A 83 14.51 -11.62 27.15
CA GLU A 83 15.80 -11.93 26.55
C GLU A 83 15.64 -12.41 25.11
N GLU A 84 14.71 -13.34 24.87
CA GLU A 84 14.42 -13.84 23.53
C GLU A 84 13.81 -12.74 22.62
N LEU A 85 13.00 -11.85 23.19
CA LEU A 85 12.50 -10.68 22.46
C LEU A 85 13.64 -9.70 22.13
N ASP A 86 14.64 -9.50 23.02
CA ASP A 86 15.78 -8.65 22.70
C ASP A 86 16.63 -9.23 21.55
N VAL A 87 16.86 -10.55 21.58
CA VAL A 87 17.59 -11.24 20.49
C VAL A 87 16.83 -11.13 19.18
N PHE A 88 15.54 -11.48 19.18
CA PHE A 88 14.71 -11.45 17.98
C PHE A 88 14.55 -10.03 17.42
N LEU A 89 14.23 -9.07 18.26
CA LEU A 89 14.06 -7.67 17.83
C LEU A 89 15.36 -7.02 17.35
N ARG A 90 16.51 -7.50 17.77
CA ARG A 90 17.81 -7.00 17.29
C ARG A 90 17.99 -7.30 15.80
N ASP A 91 17.73 -8.53 15.40
CA ASP A 91 17.81 -9.00 14.01
C ASP A 91 16.90 -10.23 13.83
N PRO A 92 15.62 -10.01 13.40
CA PRO A 92 14.65 -11.10 13.30
C PRO A 92 15.09 -12.24 12.37
N ASN A 93 15.74 -11.92 11.24
CA ASN A 93 16.16 -12.92 10.26
C ASN A 93 17.41 -13.70 10.69
N LYS A 94 18.25 -13.13 11.56
CA LYS A 94 19.39 -13.84 12.14
C LYS A 94 18.94 -14.81 13.23
N ASP A 95 17.94 -14.43 14.04
CA ASP A 95 17.41 -15.26 15.13
C ASP A 95 16.49 -16.37 14.60
N VAL A 96 15.58 -16.03 13.69
CA VAL A 96 14.65 -16.97 13.05
C VAL A 96 14.73 -16.80 11.52
N PRO A 97 15.70 -17.46 10.86
CA PRO A 97 15.86 -17.37 9.40
C PRO A 97 14.57 -17.78 8.66
N GLY A 98 14.06 -16.88 7.81
CA GLY A 98 12.80 -17.09 7.09
C GLY A 98 11.56 -16.54 7.80
N THR A 99 11.72 -15.77 8.89
CA THR A 99 10.61 -14.97 9.43
C THR A 99 10.16 -13.90 8.43
N ALA A 100 8.86 -13.58 8.44
CA ALA A 100 8.32 -12.49 7.62
C ALA A 100 8.50 -11.11 8.27
N MET A 101 8.97 -11.02 9.49
CA MET A 101 9.20 -9.74 10.18
C MET A 101 10.39 -8.99 9.57
N PRO A 102 10.17 -7.84 8.89
CA PRO A 102 11.22 -7.17 8.13
C PRO A 102 11.99 -6.13 8.94
N ILE A 103 11.56 -5.86 10.19
CA ILE A 103 12.05 -4.72 10.98
C ILE A 103 12.85 -5.25 12.17
N GLY A 104 14.14 -4.87 12.22
CA GLY A 104 14.99 -4.99 13.40
C GLY A 104 15.07 -3.65 14.15
N VAL A 105 15.32 -3.70 15.46
CA VAL A 105 15.53 -2.54 16.33
C VAL A 105 16.97 -2.58 16.80
N SER A 106 17.87 -1.87 16.12
CA SER A 106 19.31 -1.91 16.39
C SER A 106 19.71 -1.20 17.69
N ASP A 107 19.00 -0.15 18.10
CA ASP A 107 19.26 0.60 19.33
C ASP A 107 18.83 -0.21 20.58
N PRO A 108 19.76 -0.57 21.48
CA PRO A 108 19.44 -1.36 22.67
C PRO A 108 18.51 -0.63 23.66
N LYS A 109 18.55 0.71 23.73
CA LYS A 109 17.66 1.49 24.60
C LYS A 109 16.22 1.45 24.09
N GLN A 110 16.03 1.57 22.78
CA GLN A 110 14.71 1.47 22.16
C GLN A 110 14.14 0.05 22.28
N ARG A 111 14.97 -1.00 22.09
CA ARG A 111 14.54 -2.39 22.30
C ARG A 111 14.11 -2.63 23.75
N ALA A 112 14.91 -2.22 24.72
CA ALA A 112 14.57 -2.36 26.14
C ALA A 112 13.26 -1.62 26.48
N ALA A 113 13.06 -0.41 25.95
CA ALA A 113 11.86 0.38 26.17
C ALA A 113 10.60 -0.28 25.59
N VAL A 114 10.64 -0.78 24.34
CA VAL A 114 9.49 -1.45 23.73
C VAL A 114 9.19 -2.79 24.39
N ILE A 115 10.19 -3.58 24.80
CA ILE A 115 10.00 -4.82 25.56
C ILE A 115 9.37 -4.53 26.93
N ALA A 116 9.82 -3.48 27.62
CA ALA A 116 9.20 -3.04 28.87
C ALA A 116 7.73 -2.66 28.67
N TYR A 117 7.40 -1.91 27.62
CA TYR A 117 6.03 -1.58 27.28
C TYR A 117 5.19 -2.84 26.97
N LEU A 118 5.68 -3.76 26.15
CA LEU A 118 4.98 -5.01 25.84
C LEU A 118 4.73 -5.86 27.10
N ALA A 119 5.62 -5.82 28.06
CA ALA A 119 5.44 -6.50 29.34
C ALA A 119 4.33 -5.88 30.23
N THR A 120 4.02 -4.59 30.05
CA THR A 120 2.87 -3.95 30.74
C THR A 120 1.54 -4.28 30.08
N GLN A 121 1.53 -4.87 28.88
CA GLN A 121 0.34 -5.29 28.17
C GLN A 121 -0.15 -6.69 28.61
N ALA A 122 0.26 -7.12 29.81
CA ALA A 122 -0.19 -8.33 30.46
C ALA A 122 -1.47 -8.04 31.27
N GLY A 123 -2.61 -8.56 30.86
CA GLY A 123 -3.82 -8.62 31.68
C GLY A 123 -3.75 -9.84 32.62
N GLN A 124 -4.52 -9.81 33.75
CA GLN A 124 -4.73 -11.00 34.57
C GLN A 124 -5.19 -12.16 33.68
N ALA A 125 -4.61 -13.34 33.92
CA ALA A 125 -4.93 -14.54 33.17
C ALA A 125 -6.46 -14.75 33.13
N SER A 126 -7.09 -14.38 32.05
CA SER A 126 -8.43 -14.86 31.73
C SER A 126 -8.28 -16.33 31.34
N ALA A 127 -9.13 -17.19 31.91
CA ALA A 127 -9.26 -18.60 31.56
C ALA A 127 -9.26 -18.76 30.02
N PRO A 128 -8.79 -19.91 29.50
CA PRO A 128 -8.76 -20.14 28.07
C PRO A 128 -10.18 -19.91 27.53
N VAL A 129 -10.34 -18.84 26.77
CA VAL A 129 -11.54 -18.66 25.96
C VAL A 129 -11.52 -19.82 24.99
N ALA A 130 -12.46 -20.76 25.19
CA ALA A 130 -12.72 -21.84 24.23
C ALA A 130 -12.75 -21.17 22.86
N ALA A 131 -11.95 -21.67 21.92
CA ALA A 131 -11.94 -21.19 20.56
C ALA A 131 -13.39 -21.20 20.06
N ALA A 132 -14.00 -20.02 20.03
CA ALA A 132 -15.21 -19.85 19.27
C ALA A 132 -14.80 -20.24 17.85
N ALA A 133 -15.36 -21.34 17.36
CA ALA A 133 -15.21 -21.73 15.97
C ALA A 133 -15.55 -20.48 15.18
N SER A 134 -14.56 -19.93 14.48
CA SER A 134 -14.76 -18.78 13.62
C SER A 134 -15.87 -19.18 12.66
N ALA A 135 -17.03 -18.53 12.78
CA ALA A 135 -18.05 -18.66 11.75
C ALA A 135 -17.34 -18.41 10.43
N LYS A 136 -17.43 -19.37 9.49
CA LYS A 136 -16.92 -19.17 8.14
C LYS A 136 -17.46 -17.83 7.67
N PRO A 137 -16.62 -16.94 7.11
CA PRO A 137 -17.13 -15.70 6.55
C PRO A 137 -18.28 -16.03 5.60
N THR A 138 -19.47 -15.60 5.92
CA THR A 138 -20.68 -15.88 5.10
C THR A 138 -20.74 -14.99 3.88
N ASP A 139 -19.91 -13.94 3.85
CA ASP A 139 -19.83 -12.99 2.73
C ASP A 139 -18.69 -13.36 1.77
N GLN A 140 -19.07 -13.94 0.64
CA GLN A 140 -18.16 -14.31 -0.45
C GLN A 140 -18.02 -13.22 -1.53
N ALA A 141 -18.55 -12.02 -1.32
CA ALA A 141 -18.46 -10.95 -2.29
C ALA A 141 -17.00 -10.63 -2.63
N GLY A 142 -16.62 -10.76 -3.90
CA GLY A 142 -15.26 -10.56 -4.40
C GLY A 142 -14.25 -11.62 -3.93
N ALA A 143 -14.69 -12.83 -3.58
CA ALA A 143 -13.83 -13.96 -3.29
C ALA A 143 -13.04 -14.38 -4.54
N TRP A 144 -11.75 -14.72 -4.36
CA TRP A 144 -10.87 -15.17 -5.45
C TRP A 144 -11.41 -16.36 -6.25
N THR A 145 -12.24 -17.20 -5.62
CA THR A 145 -12.88 -18.38 -6.26
C THR A 145 -13.90 -18.01 -7.33
N GLN A 146 -14.34 -16.74 -7.34
CA GLN A 146 -15.26 -16.19 -8.32
C GLN A 146 -14.54 -15.39 -9.42
N ASP A 147 -13.25 -15.11 -9.25
CA ASP A 147 -12.48 -14.30 -10.19
C ASP A 147 -12.39 -14.97 -11.57
N LYS A 148 -12.85 -14.29 -12.59
CA LYS A 148 -12.84 -14.77 -13.97
C LYS A 148 -12.59 -13.61 -14.93
N PRO A 149 -11.67 -13.78 -15.91
CA PRO A 149 -11.47 -12.76 -16.93
C PRO A 149 -12.79 -12.43 -17.66
N GLY A 150 -13.12 -11.13 -17.69
CA GLY A 150 -14.36 -10.63 -18.27
C GLY A 150 -15.44 -10.27 -17.26
N ASP A 151 -15.34 -10.70 -16.00
CA ASP A 151 -16.35 -10.38 -14.98
C ASP A 151 -16.35 -8.89 -14.64
N LEU A 152 -17.57 -8.33 -14.60
CA LEU A 152 -17.81 -6.90 -14.36
C LEU A 152 -18.07 -6.63 -12.88
N HIS A 153 -17.53 -5.53 -12.39
CA HIS A 153 -17.72 -5.06 -11.03
C HIS A 153 -18.15 -3.60 -11.01
N HIS A 154 -19.06 -3.27 -10.11
CA HIS A 154 -19.51 -1.90 -9.85
C HIS A 154 -19.88 -1.75 -8.39
N ILE A 155 -18.97 -1.22 -7.57
CA ILE A 155 -19.21 -0.94 -6.16
C ILE A 155 -19.71 0.51 -6.05
N LYS A 156 -20.90 0.71 -5.48
CA LYS A 156 -21.48 2.05 -5.35
C LYS A 156 -21.30 2.60 -3.94
N PRO A 157 -20.98 3.90 -3.77
CA PRO A 157 -20.85 4.52 -2.47
C PRO A 157 -22.09 4.40 -1.57
N THR A 158 -23.27 4.23 -2.17
CA THR A 158 -24.55 4.06 -1.47
C THR A 158 -24.83 2.64 -0.97
N GLU A 159 -24.02 1.66 -1.41
CA GLU A 159 -24.18 0.24 -1.09
C GLU A 159 -23.14 -0.25 -0.06
N LEU A 160 -22.34 0.68 0.52
CA LEU A 160 -21.34 0.31 1.51
C LEU A 160 -21.99 -0.23 2.78
N ILE A 161 -21.43 -1.33 3.29
CA ILE A 161 -21.83 -1.92 4.56
C ILE A 161 -21.42 -1.04 5.73
N GLN A 162 -21.96 -1.32 6.92
CA GLN A 162 -21.58 -0.59 8.12
C GLN A 162 -20.19 -1.02 8.61
N PRO A 163 -19.42 -0.12 9.24
CA PRO A 163 -18.19 -0.48 9.93
C PRO A 163 -18.41 -1.64 10.90
N TYR A 164 -17.45 -2.57 10.94
CA TYR A 164 -17.47 -3.76 11.82
C TYR A 164 -18.61 -4.74 11.55
N ALA A 165 -19.21 -4.75 10.35
CA ALA A 165 -20.19 -5.75 9.94
C ALA A 165 -19.60 -7.16 9.84
N SER A 166 -18.28 -7.27 9.73
CA SER A 166 -17.49 -8.50 9.90
C SER A 166 -16.25 -8.22 10.73
N ASP A 167 -15.64 -9.26 11.26
CA ASP A 167 -14.32 -9.15 11.90
C ASP A 167 -13.26 -8.82 10.86
N SER A 168 -12.23 -8.08 11.29
CA SER A 168 -11.05 -7.84 10.47
C SER A 168 -10.08 -8.99 10.59
N ALA A 169 -9.79 -9.68 9.49
CA ALA A 169 -8.89 -10.81 9.46
C ALA A 169 -7.43 -10.39 9.28
N GLY A 170 -6.51 -11.09 9.94
CA GLY A 170 -5.09 -11.07 9.65
C GLY A 170 -4.71 -12.30 8.82
N ASN A 171 -4.76 -12.21 7.49
CA ASN A 171 -4.54 -13.33 6.59
C ASN A 171 -3.49 -12.98 5.52
N GLY A 172 -2.22 -12.77 5.96
CA GLY A 172 -1.10 -12.52 5.05
C GLY A 172 -0.92 -13.68 4.05
N PRO A 173 -0.59 -13.40 2.77
CA PRO A 173 -0.40 -14.45 1.79
C PRO A 173 0.86 -15.27 2.06
N LYS A 174 0.75 -16.60 1.98
CA LYS A 174 1.91 -17.50 1.85
C LYS A 174 2.23 -17.66 0.37
N LEU A 175 3.44 -17.26 -0.02
CA LEU A 175 3.89 -17.43 -1.38
C LEU A 175 4.27 -18.90 -1.61
N ALA A 176 3.58 -19.56 -2.52
CA ALA A 176 3.85 -20.92 -2.99
C ALA A 176 4.63 -20.89 -4.32
N ALA A 177 5.30 -21.99 -4.63
CA ALA A 177 5.86 -22.17 -5.97
C ALA A 177 4.73 -22.17 -7.02
N ARG A 178 5.00 -21.56 -8.18
CA ARG A 178 4.06 -21.64 -9.31
C ARG A 178 3.86 -23.10 -9.69
N PRO A 179 2.61 -23.61 -9.76
CA PRO A 179 2.35 -24.96 -10.25
C PRO A 179 2.94 -25.16 -11.65
N GLU A 180 3.40 -26.37 -11.93
CA GLU A 180 3.99 -26.71 -13.23
C GLU A 180 3.00 -26.42 -14.36
N GLY A 181 3.47 -25.71 -15.39
CA GLY A 181 2.64 -25.30 -16.53
C GLY A 181 1.59 -24.20 -16.22
N ALA A 182 1.41 -23.78 -14.98
CA ALA A 182 0.41 -22.76 -14.65
C ALA A 182 0.73 -21.41 -15.31
N MET A 183 -0.28 -20.84 -15.94
CA MET A 183 -0.27 -19.48 -16.52
C MET A 183 -1.46 -18.70 -15.99
N PRO A 184 -1.34 -17.37 -15.83
CA PRO A 184 -2.50 -16.56 -15.53
C PRO A 184 -3.57 -16.69 -16.63
N ALA A 185 -4.85 -16.62 -16.24
CA ALA A 185 -5.97 -16.59 -17.16
C ALA A 185 -6.22 -15.15 -17.65
N VAL A 186 -6.55 -14.99 -18.94
CA VAL A 186 -6.89 -13.72 -19.60
C VAL A 186 -8.14 -13.91 -20.47
N PRO A 187 -8.82 -12.81 -20.92
CA PRO A 187 -9.99 -12.93 -21.78
C PRO A 187 -9.69 -13.68 -23.09
N PRO A 188 -10.71 -14.30 -23.71
CA PRO A 188 -10.58 -14.85 -25.05
C PRO A 188 -10.02 -13.81 -26.03
N GLY A 189 -9.19 -14.25 -26.96
CA GLY A 189 -8.51 -13.37 -27.92
C GLY A 189 -7.18 -12.78 -27.41
N PHE A 190 -6.75 -13.13 -26.19
CA PHE A 190 -5.44 -12.77 -25.65
C PHE A 190 -4.61 -14.01 -25.30
N THR A 191 -3.30 -13.83 -25.31
CA THR A 191 -2.32 -14.82 -24.87
C THR A 191 -1.43 -14.24 -23.78
N VAL A 192 -0.95 -15.10 -22.87
CA VAL A 192 0.02 -14.75 -21.83
C VAL A 192 1.33 -15.45 -22.09
N GLY A 193 2.44 -14.72 -22.01
CA GLY A 193 3.80 -15.24 -22.06
C GLY A 193 4.66 -14.67 -20.94
N ILE A 194 5.87 -15.21 -20.79
CA ILE A 194 6.87 -14.68 -19.87
C ILE A 194 7.75 -13.70 -20.64
N TYR A 195 7.73 -12.41 -20.25
CA TYR A 195 8.64 -11.40 -20.79
C TYR A 195 10.02 -11.44 -20.13
N ALA A 196 10.06 -11.62 -18.81
CA ALA A 196 11.27 -11.82 -18.05
C ALA A 196 10.96 -12.64 -16.78
N ASP A 197 11.90 -13.47 -16.34
CA ASP A 197 11.80 -14.28 -15.14
C ASP A 197 13.05 -14.16 -14.26
N LYS A 198 13.05 -14.85 -13.11
CA LYS A 198 14.16 -14.84 -12.14
C LYS A 198 14.55 -13.45 -11.66
N LEU A 199 13.59 -12.55 -11.69
CA LEU A 199 13.72 -11.20 -11.16
C LEU A 199 13.58 -11.23 -9.63
N GLY A 200 14.05 -10.19 -8.98
CA GLY A 200 13.76 -9.99 -7.56
C GLY A 200 12.32 -9.51 -7.33
N LYS A 201 12.05 -8.94 -6.17
CA LYS A 201 10.78 -8.28 -5.86
C LYS A 201 10.70 -6.94 -6.58
N SER A 202 10.58 -6.97 -7.91
CA SER A 202 10.42 -5.78 -8.76
C SER A 202 9.03 -5.20 -8.56
N ARG A 203 8.92 -3.86 -8.52
CA ARG A 203 7.66 -3.20 -8.15
C ARG A 203 7.07 -2.38 -9.27
N LEU A 204 7.68 -1.28 -9.66
CA LEU A 204 7.12 -0.36 -10.63
C LEU A 204 7.92 -0.42 -11.94
N PRO A 205 7.26 -0.65 -13.09
CA PRO A 205 7.87 -0.51 -14.40
C PRO A 205 7.81 0.94 -14.90
N LEU A 206 8.73 1.28 -15.79
CA LEU A 206 8.73 2.52 -16.55
C LEU A 206 9.30 2.24 -17.93
N ARG A 207 8.53 2.47 -18.99
CA ARG A 207 8.97 2.33 -20.37
C ARG A 207 9.74 3.54 -20.86
N ALA A 208 10.91 3.32 -21.42
CA ALA A 208 11.70 4.31 -22.13
C ALA A 208 11.24 4.46 -23.60
N PRO A 209 11.59 5.58 -24.28
CA PRO A 209 11.20 5.80 -25.68
C PRO A 209 11.67 4.73 -26.67
N ASN A 210 12.80 4.08 -26.40
CA ASN A 210 13.33 2.99 -27.22
C ASN A 210 12.74 1.61 -26.89
N GLY A 211 11.79 1.53 -25.93
CA GLY A 211 11.14 0.29 -25.51
C GLY A 211 11.81 -0.43 -24.34
N ASP A 212 12.95 0.04 -23.84
CA ASP A 212 13.55 -0.49 -22.61
C ASP A 212 12.57 -0.33 -21.43
N ILE A 213 12.54 -1.31 -20.54
CA ILE A 213 11.69 -1.28 -19.34
C ILE A 213 12.58 -1.18 -18.10
N PHE A 214 12.51 -0.07 -17.41
CA PHE A 214 13.10 0.09 -16.08
C PHE A 214 12.20 -0.55 -15.03
N LEU A 215 12.79 -1.21 -14.02
CA LEU A 215 12.11 -1.82 -12.89
C LEU A 215 12.73 -1.32 -11.59
N SER A 216 11.90 -0.82 -10.67
CA SER A 216 12.36 -0.52 -9.31
C SER A 216 12.37 -1.78 -8.45
N GLU A 217 13.49 -2.03 -7.74
CA GLU A 217 13.66 -3.15 -6.83
C GLU A 217 13.96 -2.64 -5.42
N ALA A 218 12.89 -2.24 -4.71
CA ALA A 218 12.99 -1.55 -3.41
C ALA A 218 13.79 -2.34 -2.36
N ALA A 219 13.64 -3.66 -2.32
CA ALA A 219 14.35 -4.51 -1.35
C ALA A 219 15.86 -4.60 -1.60
N LYS A 220 16.28 -4.48 -2.87
CA LYS A 220 17.69 -4.50 -3.26
C LYS A 220 18.32 -3.10 -3.33
N GLY A 221 17.51 -2.04 -3.22
CA GLY A 221 18.00 -0.68 -3.38
C GLY A 221 18.56 -0.41 -4.78
N GLN A 222 17.92 -0.95 -5.82
CA GLN A 222 18.43 -0.84 -7.20
C GLN A 222 17.35 -0.56 -8.23
N ILE A 223 17.78 -0.10 -9.39
CA ILE A 223 16.98 -0.04 -10.61
C ILE A 223 17.58 -1.03 -11.61
N THR A 224 16.72 -1.88 -12.18
CA THR A 224 17.07 -2.83 -13.24
C THR A 224 16.45 -2.38 -14.55
N VAL A 225 17.13 -2.60 -15.68
CA VAL A 225 16.60 -2.33 -17.03
C VAL A 225 16.53 -3.61 -17.82
N LEU A 226 15.38 -3.84 -18.45
CA LEU A 226 15.11 -4.93 -19.37
C LEU A 226 15.11 -4.40 -20.80
N ARG A 227 15.81 -5.03 -21.71
CA ARG A 227 15.80 -4.74 -23.14
C ARG A 227 15.36 -5.96 -23.92
N SER A 228 14.49 -5.74 -24.87
CA SER A 228 14.05 -6.76 -25.84
C SER A 228 14.40 -6.34 -27.25
N LYS A 229 14.79 -7.30 -28.08
CA LYS A 229 15.07 -7.10 -29.51
C LYS A 229 13.81 -7.14 -30.36
N ASP A 230 12.87 -8.00 -29.99
CA ASP A 230 11.65 -8.28 -30.77
C ASP A 230 10.35 -7.93 -30.03
N GLY A 231 10.44 -7.42 -28.79
CA GLY A 231 9.30 -7.12 -27.94
C GLY A 231 8.66 -8.33 -27.24
N ALA A 232 9.01 -9.56 -27.64
CA ALA A 232 8.37 -10.76 -27.09
C ALA A 232 8.95 -11.17 -25.73
N LYS A 233 10.26 -11.03 -25.55
CA LYS A 233 11.00 -11.43 -24.36
C LYS A 233 12.19 -10.50 -24.14
N ALA A 234 12.55 -10.26 -22.88
CA ALA A 234 13.78 -9.53 -22.54
C ALA A 234 15.01 -10.40 -22.85
N ASP A 235 15.88 -9.88 -23.73
CA ASP A 235 17.17 -10.51 -24.08
C ASP A 235 18.29 -10.06 -23.14
N THR A 236 18.16 -8.88 -22.56
CA THR A 236 19.14 -8.28 -21.66
C THR A 236 18.48 -7.85 -20.38
N VAL A 237 19.08 -8.23 -19.25
CA VAL A 237 18.76 -7.74 -17.92
C VAL A 237 20.00 -7.08 -17.36
N SER A 238 19.96 -5.77 -17.10
CA SER A 238 21.10 -5.01 -16.60
C SER A 238 20.73 -4.21 -15.35
N VAL A 239 21.64 -4.16 -14.38
CA VAL A 239 21.50 -3.27 -13.22
C VAL A 239 21.88 -1.86 -13.68
N TYR A 240 20.91 -0.93 -13.65
CA TYR A 240 21.10 0.46 -14.04
C TYR A 240 21.77 1.29 -12.95
N ALA A 241 21.27 1.20 -11.71
CA ALA A 241 21.79 1.92 -10.54
C ALA A 241 21.58 1.11 -9.25
N THR A 242 22.46 1.30 -8.28
CA THR A 242 22.43 0.67 -6.95
C THR A 242 22.61 1.71 -5.84
N GLY A 243 22.59 1.28 -4.56
CA GLY A 243 22.79 2.16 -3.41
C GLY A 243 21.61 3.08 -3.09
N LEU A 244 20.45 2.82 -3.67
CA LEU A 244 19.22 3.58 -3.46
C LEU A 244 18.49 3.13 -2.18
N SER A 245 17.82 4.07 -1.53
CA SER A 245 17.07 3.78 -0.30
C SER A 245 15.62 3.42 -0.60
N ARG A 246 15.34 2.12 -0.80
CA ARG A 246 13.99 1.60 -1.12
C ARG A 246 13.35 2.35 -2.30
N PRO A 247 13.97 2.39 -3.48
CA PRO A 247 13.46 3.09 -4.65
C PRO A 247 12.11 2.52 -5.07
N TYR A 248 11.17 3.40 -5.48
CA TYR A 248 9.86 2.97 -5.95
C TYR A 248 9.46 3.69 -7.23
N GLY A 249 9.02 4.95 -7.16
CA GLY A 249 8.59 5.72 -8.31
C GLY A 249 9.76 6.14 -9.19
N MET A 250 9.54 6.10 -10.49
CA MET A 250 10.49 6.56 -11.50
C MET A 250 9.79 7.43 -12.53
N ALA A 251 10.49 8.38 -13.11
CA ALA A 251 9.99 9.17 -14.23
C ALA A 251 11.15 9.63 -15.13
N LEU A 252 10.92 9.60 -16.42
CA LEU A 252 11.82 10.22 -17.41
C LEU A 252 11.42 11.67 -17.65
N TRP A 253 12.39 12.57 -17.64
CA TRP A 253 12.14 14.01 -17.81
C TRP A 253 13.19 14.69 -18.68
N PRO A 254 12.79 15.61 -19.59
CA PRO A 254 11.43 15.81 -20.11
C PRO A 254 10.87 14.56 -20.79
N ALA A 255 9.54 14.40 -20.86
CA ALA A 255 8.92 13.17 -21.35
C ALA A 255 9.16 12.88 -22.84
N ASP A 256 9.20 13.93 -23.66
CA ASP A 256 9.40 13.85 -25.12
C ASP A 256 10.86 13.61 -25.52
N LYS A 257 11.82 14.15 -24.77
CA LYS A 257 13.26 14.01 -24.99
C LYS A 257 13.99 13.83 -23.66
N PRO A 258 13.92 12.65 -23.05
CA PRO A 258 14.46 12.43 -21.72
C PRO A 258 15.96 12.73 -21.61
N GLN A 259 16.29 13.55 -20.61
CA GLN A 259 17.65 13.89 -20.23
C GLN A 259 18.00 13.37 -18.84
N TYR A 260 16.98 13.04 -18.05
CA TYR A 260 17.13 12.52 -16.69
C TYR A 260 16.18 11.37 -16.41
N LEU A 261 16.64 10.40 -15.63
CA LEU A 261 15.81 9.44 -14.92
C LEU A 261 15.70 9.88 -13.46
N TYR A 262 14.50 10.28 -13.05
CA TYR A 262 14.17 10.57 -11.66
C TYR A 262 13.80 9.29 -10.92
N VAL A 263 14.25 9.17 -9.68
CA VAL A 263 13.96 8.03 -8.81
C VAL A 263 13.54 8.54 -7.42
N ALA A 264 12.35 8.16 -6.99
CA ALA A 264 11.88 8.44 -5.64
C ALA A 264 12.29 7.32 -4.67
N ASN A 265 13.11 7.66 -3.71
CA ASN A 265 13.47 6.85 -2.56
C ASN A 265 12.43 7.03 -1.43
N VAL A 266 12.57 6.26 -0.34
CA VAL A 266 11.65 6.37 0.82
C VAL A 266 11.56 7.79 1.38
N ASN A 267 12.65 8.56 1.38
CA ASN A 267 12.66 9.92 1.95
C ASN A 267 13.44 10.96 1.13
N SER A 268 13.75 10.66 -0.14
CA SER A 268 14.41 11.59 -1.05
C SER A 268 13.97 11.36 -2.49
N VAL A 269 14.20 12.34 -3.36
CA VAL A 269 14.13 12.16 -4.81
C VAL A 269 15.51 12.50 -5.38
N VAL A 270 16.03 11.58 -6.19
CA VAL A 270 17.29 11.76 -6.91
C VAL A 270 17.05 11.68 -8.41
N ARG A 271 17.99 12.18 -9.22
CA ARG A 271 17.96 12.00 -10.67
C ARG A 271 19.34 11.64 -11.21
N TYR A 272 19.36 10.82 -12.24
CA TYR A 272 20.55 10.48 -13.01
C TYR A 272 20.51 11.14 -14.37
N PRO A 273 21.63 11.66 -14.91
CA PRO A 273 21.73 11.98 -16.34
C PRO A 273 21.38 10.72 -17.16
N TYR A 274 20.52 10.87 -18.14
CA TYR A 274 20.02 9.76 -18.94
C TYR A 274 20.05 10.11 -20.44
N SER A 275 20.51 9.15 -21.24
CA SER A 275 20.33 9.14 -22.68
C SER A 275 19.57 7.88 -23.08
N VAL A 276 18.69 8.00 -24.08
CA VAL A 276 17.90 6.86 -24.57
C VAL A 276 18.84 5.72 -24.96
N GLY A 277 18.61 4.54 -24.37
CA GLY A 277 19.42 3.35 -24.58
C GLY A 277 20.52 3.11 -23.54
N ASP A 278 20.67 3.95 -22.53
CA ASP A 278 21.60 3.72 -21.42
C ASP A 278 21.14 2.52 -20.58
N LEU A 279 22.02 1.51 -20.46
CA LEU A 279 21.80 0.33 -19.62
C LEU A 279 22.43 0.45 -18.23
N LYS A 280 23.20 1.51 -17.99
CA LYS A 280 23.82 1.84 -16.71
C LYS A 280 23.78 3.36 -16.49
N ALA A 281 23.61 3.76 -15.25
CA ALA A 281 23.66 5.17 -14.87
C ALA A 281 25.05 5.77 -15.15
N LYS A 282 25.07 7.02 -15.58
CA LYS A 282 26.29 7.81 -15.82
C LYS A 282 26.58 8.65 -14.58
N GLY A 283 27.54 8.21 -13.76
CA GLY A 283 27.95 8.93 -12.56
C GLY A 283 26.98 8.79 -11.37
N GLU A 284 27.23 9.60 -10.34
CA GLU A 284 26.45 9.65 -9.12
C GLU A 284 25.13 10.40 -9.34
N PRO A 285 24.06 10.07 -8.59
CA PRO A 285 22.79 10.76 -8.70
C PRO A 285 22.86 12.18 -8.11
N GLU A 286 22.17 13.11 -8.75
CA GLU A 286 21.91 14.44 -8.22
C GLU A 286 20.69 14.40 -7.30
N THR A 287 20.80 14.97 -6.09
CA THR A 287 19.68 15.09 -5.15
C THR A 287 18.75 16.22 -5.57
N VAL A 288 17.50 15.88 -5.88
CA VAL A 288 16.43 16.83 -6.23
C VAL A 288 15.64 17.25 -5.00
N ILE A 289 15.25 16.27 -4.16
CA ILE A 289 14.61 16.50 -2.86
C ILE A 289 15.39 15.73 -1.82
N GLY A 290 16.03 16.42 -0.88
CA GLY A 290 16.85 15.80 0.17
C GLY A 290 16.04 15.17 1.30
N LYS A 291 14.82 15.70 1.55
CA LYS A 291 13.94 15.20 2.61
C LYS A 291 12.48 15.37 2.24
N ILE A 292 11.73 14.27 2.22
CA ILE A 292 10.30 14.27 1.88
C ILE A 292 9.43 14.49 3.12
N SER A 293 9.69 13.77 4.22
CA SER A 293 8.92 13.87 5.46
C SER A 293 9.80 13.67 6.70
N ASP A 294 9.32 14.10 7.87
CA ASP A 294 10.04 13.93 9.13
C ASP A 294 10.06 12.48 9.61
N THR A 295 9.08 11.68 9.17
CA THR A 295 9.00 10.25 9.45
C THR A 295 9.20 9.43 8.17
N SER A 296 9.99 8.37 8.24
CA SER A 296 10.21 7.42 7.13
C SER A 296 9.44 6.10 7.29
N GLY A 297 8.77 5.91 8.43
CA GLY A 297 7.97 4.72 8.76
C GLY A 297 6.64 4.63 8.01
N GLY A 298 5.86 3.60 8.31
CA GLY A 298 4.55 3.36 7.71
C GLY A 298 4.61 3.01 6.24
N HIS A 299 3.83 3.71 5.41
CA HIS A 299 3.87 3.53 3.97
C HIS A 299 5.13 4.15 3.38
N VAL A 300 5.98 3.31 2.81
CA VAL A 300 7.33 3.68 2.35
C VAL A 300 7.42 3.91 0.84
N THR A 301 6.38 3.58 0.09
CA THR A 301 6.32 3.85 -1.36
C THR A 301 6.21 5.35 -1.62
N ARG A 302 6.90 5.81 -2.65
CA ARG A 302 6.85 7.19 -3.15
C ARG A 302 6.76 7.11 -4.66
N THR A 303 5.68 7.61 -5.23
CA THR A 303 5.51 7.64 -6.69
C THR A 303 5.64 9.08 -7.17
N ILE A 304 6.33 9.27 -8.28
CA ILE A 304 6.50 10.56 -8.94
C ILE A 304 5.88 10.54 -10.33
N ALA A 305 5.28 11.65 -10.70
CA ALA A 305 4.81 11.90 -12.06
C ALA A 305 5.00 13.39 -12.40
N PHE A 306 5.22 13.69 -13.67
CA PHE A 306 5.28 15.09 -14.14
C PHE A 306 3.97 15.47 -14.79
N SER A 307 3.56 16.74 -14.61
CA SER A 307 2.47 17.32 -15.38
C SER A 307 2.77 17.23 -16.88
N LYS A 308 1.73 17.26 -17.71
CA LYS A 308 1.87 17.10 -19.17
C LYS A 308 2.81 18.14 -19.81
N ASP A 309 2.89 19.34 -19.24
CA ASP A 309 3.83 20.39 -19.67
C ASP A 309 5.23 20.25 -19.04
N GLY A 310 5.46 19.22 -18.23
CA GLY A 310 6.74 18.92 -17.58
C GLY A 310 7.17 19.89 -16.47
N LYS A 311 6.34 20.89 -16.11
CA LYS A 311 6.74 21.95 -15.17
C LYS A 311 6.53 21.57 -13.71
N THR A 312 5.52 20.75 -13.42
CA THR A 312 5.18 20.33 -12.06
C THR A 312 5.54 18.86 -11.86
N MET A 313 6.31 18.57 -10.82
CA MET A 313 6.56 17.23 -10.32
C MET A 313 5.59 16.95 -9.18
N PHE A 314 4.74 15.93 -9.34
CA PHE A 314 3.89 15.38 -8.29
C PHE A 314 4.60 14.26 -7.55
N LEU A 315 4.43 14.22 -6.23
CA LEU A 315 5.02 13.20 -5.37
C LEU A 315 3.95 12.68 -4.39
N SER A 316 3.65 11.39 -4.43
CA SER A 316 2.75 10.77 -3.45
C SER A 316 3.48 10.40 -2.17
N VAL A 317 2.85 10.64 -1.02
CA VAL A 317 3.39 10.31 0.30
C VAL A 317 2.29 9.62 1.10
N GLY A 318 2.39 8.31 1.26
CA GLY A 318 1.42 7.53 2.05
C GLY A 318 1.47 7.84 3.55
N SER A 319 0.44 7.48 4.30
CA SER A 319 0.32 7.73 5.73
C SER A 319 1.46 7.11 6.55
N ALA A 320 1.76 7.68 7.71
CA ALA A 320 2.75 7.13 8.64
C ALA A 320 2.21 5.89 9.37
N THR A 321 0.90 5.81 9.56
CA THR A 321 0.22 4.71 10.26
C THR A 321 -0.94 4.17 9.43
N ASN A 322 -1.49 3.03 9.82
CA ASN A 322 -2.67 2.45 9.18
C ASN A 322 -3.90 3.37 9.35
N VAL A 323 -4.08 3.90 10.55
CA VAL A 323 -5.35 4.46 11.01
C VAL A 323 -5.18 5.78 11.77
N ALA A 324 -4.09 6.52 11.56
CA ALA A 324 -3.74 7.74 12.28
C ALA A 324 -3.77 7.54 13.81
N ALA A 325 -3.20 6.44 14.30
CA ALA A 325 -3.13 6.17 15.73
C ALA A 325 -2.41 7.30 16.46
N GLY A 326 -3.00 7.79 17.57
CA GLY A 326 -2.39 8.84 18.39
C GLY A 326 -2.44 10.25 17.80
N ILE A 327 -3.26 10.50 16.77
CA ILE A 327 -3.31 11.81 16.08
C ILE A 327 -3.72 12.98 16.99
N GLY A 328 -4.37 12.73 18.13
CA GLY A 328 -4.86 13.79 19.00
C GLY A 328 -6.03 14.61 18.40
N ALA A 329 -6.75 15.35 19.25
CA ALA A 329 -7.97 16.05 18.86
C ALA A 329 -7.73 17.36 18.09
N ARG A 330 -6.54 17.92 18.15
CA ARG A 330 -6.23 19.24 17.59
C ARG A 330 -4.83 19.31 17.01
N PRO A 331 -4.60 20.09 15.94
CA PRO A 331 -3.27 20.37 15.45
C PRO A 331 -2.51 21.30 16.43
N PRO A 332 -1.17 21.40 16.31
CA PRO A 332 -0.35 22.25 17.19
C PRO A 332 -0.55 23.76 16.95
N GLN A 333 -1.25 24.13 15.87
CA GLN A 333 -1.58 25.51 15.51
C GLN A 333 -3.09 25.65 15.28
N PRO A 334 -3.66 26.88 15.29
CA PRO A 334 -5.04 27.08 14.89
C PRO A 334 -5.34 26.42 13.55
N LEU A 335 -6.48 25.74 13.45
CA LEU A 335 -6.84 24.90 12.29
C LEU A 335 -6.74 25.64 10.95
N ALA A 336 -7.19 26.89 10.89
CA ALA A 336 -7.12 27.69 9.68
C ALA A 336 -5.67 27.94 9.22
N GLN A 337 -4.75 28.17 10.16
CA GLN A 337 -3.32 28.33 9.86
C GLN A 337 -2.70 26.99 9.42
N TRP A 338 -3.11 25.88 10.06
CA TRP A 338 -2.69 24.54 9.68
C TRP A 338 -3.07 24.22 8.24
N GLU A 339 -4.35 24.40 7.90
CA GLU A 339 -4.84 24.13 6.55
C GLU A 339 -4.29 25.10 5.48
N ALA A 340 -4.04 26.36 5.84
CA ALA A 340 -3.37 27.30 4.95
C ALA A 340 -1.96 26.83 4.57
N LYS A 341 -1.25 26.17 5.49
CA LYS A 341 0.10 25.64 5.26
C LYS A 341 0.12 24.27 4.60
N TYR A 342 -0.72 23.36 5.08
CA TYR A 342 -0.64 21.94 4.71
C TYR A 342 -1.83 21.45 3.85
N GLY A 343 -2.78 22.33 3.56
CA GLY A 343 -3.96 22.04 2.74
C GLY A 343 -5.16 21.53 3.54
N VAL A 344 -6.32 21.57 2.90
CA VAL A 344 -7.60 21.16 3.49
C VAL A 344 -7.54 19.71 3.96
N GLY A 345 -8.01 19.44 5.18
CA GLY A 345 -8.09 18.11 5.77
C GLY A 345 -6.76 17.48 6.15
N ALA A 346 -5.64 18.22 6.02
CA ALA A 346 -4.32 17.71 6.38
C ALA A 346 -4.29 17.21 7.84
N ALA A 347 -3.80 15.99 8.00
CA ALA A 347 -3.55 15.38 9.30
C ALA A 347 -2.34 16.01 9.99
N TRP A 348 -2.17 15.79 11.30
CA TRP A 348 -1.08 16.35 12.09
C TRP A 348 -0.33 15.29 12.88
N GLY A 349 0.64 15.73 13.72
CA GLY A 349 1.53 14.81 14.43
C GLY A 349 2.43 14.05 13.45
N GLU A 350 2.53 12.75 13.61
CA GLU A 350 3.32 11.88 12.72
C GLU A 350 2.80 11.85 11.27
N GLU A 351 1.54 12.23 11.07
CA GLU A 351 0.89 12.28 9.77
C GLU A 351 1.07 13.64 9.06
N THR A 352 1.87 14.54 9.62
CA THR A 352 2.17 15.83 8.98
C THR A 352 2.80 15.61 7.61
N GLU A 353 2.21 16.21 6.55
CA GLU A 353 2.61 16.05 5.15
C GLU A 353 2.59 14.60 4.64
N ARG A 354 1.79 13.74 5.28
CA ARG A 354 1.54 12.35 4.89
C ARG A 354 0.10 12.17 4.41
N ALA A 355 -0.21 11.02 3.83
CA ALA A 355 -1.50 10.74 3.18
C ALA A 355 -1.89 11.83 2.17
N ALA A 356 -0.93 12.25 1.36
CA ALA A 356 -1.01 13.42 0.51
C ALA A 356 -0.32 13.22 -0.84
N VAL A 357 -0.71 14.03 -1.81
CA VAL A 357 0.09 14.34 -2.98
C VAL A 357 0.70 15.73 -2.77
N LEU A 358 2.01 15.80 -2.88
CA LEU A 358 2.78 17.05 -2.87
C LEU A 358 3.12 17.44 -4.30
N ALA A 359 3.25 18.73 -4.56
CA ALA A 359 3.71 19.28 -5.83
C ALA A 359 4.96 20.12 -5.65
N PHE A 360 5.84 20.05 -6.63
CA PHE A 360 7.10 20.78 -6.72
C PHE A 360 7.28 21.29 -8.15
N ASP A 361 8.18 22.22 -8.36
CA ASP A 361 8.71 22.48 -9.69
C ASP A 361 9.58 21.28 -10.12
N ALA A 362 9.88 21.18 -11.42
CA ALA A 362 10.64 20.03 -11.93
C ALA A 362 12.03 19.86 -11.30
N ASP A 363 12.62 20.93 -10.78
CA ASP A 363 13.91 20.93 -10.06
C ASP A 363 13.79 20.66 -8.55
N GLY A 364 12.59 20.30 -8.04
CA GLY A 364 12.33 19.99 -6.65
C GLY A 364 12.08 21.18 -5.73
N LYS A 365 12.03 22.39 -6.28
CA LYS A 365 11.73 23.62 -5.52
C LYS A 365 10.22 23.87 -5.37
N ASN A 366 9.86 24.91 -4.63
CA ASN A 366 8.48 25.40 -4.45
C ASN A 366 7.50 24.30 -3.99
N ARG A 367 7.90 23.56 -2.94
CA ARG A 367 7.07 22.53 -2.30
C ARG A 367 5.71 23.09 -1.86
N ARG A 368 4.64 22.40 -2.22
CA ARG A 368 3.26 22.73 -1.83
C ARG A 368 2.40 21.50 -1.69
N ALA A 369 1.40 21.52 -0.80
CA ALA A 369 0.36 20.50 -0.75
C ALA A 369 -0.50 20.61 -2.02
N TYR A 370 -0.70 19.47 -2.71
CA TYR A 370 -1.56 19.41 -3.89
C TYR A 370 -2.94 18.87 -3.52
N ALA A 371 -2.99 17.74 -2.79
CA ALA A 371 -4.22 17.14 -2.29
C ALA A 371 -3.93 16.31 -1.04
N ASN A 372 -4.91 16.21 -0.13
CA ASN A 372 -4.80 15.45 1.12
C ASN A 372 -5.88 14.38 1.26
N GLY A 373 -5.70 13.50 2.25
CA GLY A 373 -6.67 12.47 2.58
C GLY A 373 -6.62 11.25 1.67
N LEU A 374 -5.56 11.10 0.89
CA LEU A 374 -5.23 9.93 0.08
C LEU A 374 -4.35 9.00 0.92
N ARG A 375 -4.94 8.11 1.72
CA ARG A 375 -4.22 7.32 2.74
C ARG A 375 -2.90 6.74 2.22
N ASN A 376 -2.93 6.04 1.10
CA ASN A 376 -1.74 5.54 0.45
C ASN A 376 -1.94 5.50 -1.08
N CYS A 377 -1.73 6.64 -1.73
CA CYS A 377 -1.69 6.77 -3.18
C CYS A 377 -0.40 6.11 -3.69
N VAL A 378 -0.46 4.84 -4.07
CA VAL A 378 0.69 4.05 -4.51
C VAL A 378 0.87 4.14 -6.02
N GLY A 379 -0.16 3.82 -6.81
CA GLY A 379 -0.17 4.06 -8.24
C GLY A 379 -0.53 5.52 -8.51
N MET A 380 0.32 6.25 -9.21
CA MET A 380 0.07 7.65 -9.59
C MET A 380 0.55 7.89 -11.02
N ILE A 381 -0.35 8.38 -11.86
CA ILE A 381 -0.08 8.68 -13.27
C ILE A 381 -0.71 10.02 -13.66
N VAL A 382 -0.12 10.67 -14.66
CA VAL A 382 -0.77 11.77 -15.38
C VAL A 382 -1.35 11.20 -16.67
N HIS A 383 -2.65 11.39 -16.87
CA HIS A 383 -3.34 10.87 -18.05
C HIS A 383 -2.77 11.51 -19.32
N PRO A 384 -2.29 10.73 -20.29
CA PRO A 384 -1.50 11.26 -21.41
C PRO A 384 -2.29 12.21 -22.32
N THR A 385 -3.62 12.01 -22.43
CA THR A 385 -4.49 12.85 -23.25
C THR A 385 -4.99 14.07 -22.49
N THR A 386 -5.60 13.88 -21.30
CA THR A 386 -6.27 14.97 -20.55
C THR A 386 -5.31 15.78 -19.68
N GLY A 387 -4.18 15.22 -19.27
CA GLY A 387 -3.24 15.83 -18.31
C GLY A 387 -3.73 15.77 -16.86
N GLU A 388 -4.87 15.14 -16.57
CA GLU A 388 -5.36 14.96 -15.20
C GLU A 388 -4.49 13.96 -14.43
N LEU A 389 -4.27 14.25 -13.16
CA LEU A 389 -3.55 13.37 -12.24
C LEU A 389 -4.50 12.32 -11.68
N PHE A 390 -4.08 11.04 -11.67
CA PHE A 390 -4.79 9.92 -11.08
C PHE A 390 -3.99 9.28 -9.96
N CYS A 391 -4.69 8.82 -8.91
CA CYS A 391 -4.15 7.93 -7.89
C CYS A 391 -4.97 6.63 -7.81
N SER A 392 -4.28 5.50 -7.63
CA SER A 392 -4.87 4.32 -7.00
C SER A 392 -4.47 4.30 -5.52
N VAL A 393 -5.44 4.11 -4.65
CA VAL A 393 -5.29 4.30 -3.20
C VAL A 393 -5.65 3.02 -2.46
N ASN A 394 -4.71 2.59 -1.62
CA ASN A 394 -4.96 1.55 -0.63
C ASN A 394 -5.57 2.20 0.60
N GLU A 395 -6.83 1.91 0.87
CA GLU A 395 -7.55 2.41 2.04
C GLU A 395 -7.16 1.71 3.34
N ARG A 396 -7.71 2.20 4.45
CA ARG A 396 -7.39 1.70 5.79
C ARG A 396 -7.93 0.28 6.02
N ASP A 397 -7.26 -0.42 6.89
CA ASP A 397 -7.71 -1.72 7.41
C ASP A 397 -8.60 -1.54 8.67
N GLU A 398 -9.09 -2.64 9.24
CA GLU A 398 -9.77 -2.71 10.54
C GLU A 398 -11.20 -2.10 10.58
N LEU A 399 -11.93 -2.11 9.47
CA LEU A 399 -13.38 -1.85 9.49
C LEU A 399 -14.21 -3.09 9.09
N GLY A 400 -13.55 -4.23 8.94
CA GLY A 400 -14.11 -5.49 8.48
C GLY A 400 -13.62 -5.87 7.08
N ASP A 401 -13.97 -7.08 6.63
CA ASP A 401 -13.47 -7.67 5.38
C ASP A 401 -13.88 -6.88 4.11
N ASN A 402 -15.03 -6.21 4.13
CA ASN A 402 -15.58 -5.53 2.96
C ASN A 402 -15.62 -4.00 3.07
N LEU A 403 -14.87 -3.41 4.04
CA LEU A 403 -14.86 -1.96 4.25
C LEU A 403 -13.48 -1.46 4.74
N PRO A 404 -13.02 -0.26 4.29
CA PRO A 404 -13.52 0.50 3.15
C PRO A 404 -12.99 -0.08 1.82
N PRO A 405 -13.65 0.18 0.70
CA PRO A 405 -13.12 -0.11 -0.62
C PRO A 405 -11.81 0.62 -0.87
N ASP A 406 -10.87 -0.05 -1.55
CA ASP A 406 -9.80 0.64 -2.25
C ASP A 406 -10.38 1.42 -3.44
N TYR A 407 -9.61 2.29 -4.08
CA TYR A 407 -10.17 3.06 -5.18
C TYR A 407 -9.13 3.60 -6.16
N ILE A 408 -9.62 4.00 -7.33
CA ILE A 408 -8.92 4.87 -8.28
C ILE A 408 -9.69 6.19 -8.41
N THR A 409 -8.98 7.31 -8.47
CA THR A 409 -9.60 8.63 -8.56
C THR A 409 -8.72 9.66 -9.25
N ARG A 410 -9.34 10.64 -9.87
CA ARG A 410 -8.67 11.87 -10.32
C ARG A 410 -8.32 12.71 -9.11
N VAL A 411 -7.07 13.15 -9.04
CA VAL A 411 -6.57 13.98 -7.95
C VAL A 411 -6.60 15.45 -8.36
N LYS A 412 -7.41 16.25 -7.68
CA LYS A 412 -7.60 17.67 -7.98
C LYS A 412 -6.93 18.55 -6.92
N GLN A 413 -6.30 19.62 -7.38
CA GLN A 413 -5.62 20.57 -6.50
C GLN A 413 -6.55 21.14 -5.43
N GLY A 414 -6.07 21.19 -4.18
CA GLY A 414 -6.78 21.74 -3.04
C GLY A 414 -7.92 20.85 -2.51
N ARG A 415 -8.08 19.62 -3.04
CA ARG A 415 -9.17 18.73 -2.63
C ARG A 415 -8.74 17.75 -1.55
N PHE A 416 -9.74 17.25 -0.82
CA PHE A 416 -9.60 16.33 0.30
C PHE A 416 -10.36 15.03 0.01
N TYR A 417 -9.70 13.86 0.24
CA TYR A 417 -10.19 12.54 -0.15
C TYR A 417 -10.61 11.66 1.04
N GLY A 418 -10.55 12.17 2.27
CA GLY A 418 -11.20 11.57 3.45
C GLY A 418 -10.26 11.20 4.57
N TRP A 419 -9.23 10.40 4.32
CA TRP A 419 -8.37 9.89 5.38
C TRP A 419 -7.67 11.00 6.19
N PRO A 420 -7.57 10.94 7.52
CA PRO A 420 -8.05 9.87 8.39
C PRO A 420 -9.47 10.08 8.92
N TRP A 421 -10.11 11.22 8.62
CA TRP A 421 -11.36 11.68 9.24
C TRP A 421 -12.60 11.02 8.65
N TYR A 422 -12.55 10.74 7.35
CA TYR A 422 -13.62 10.18 6.54
C TYR A 422 -13.07 9.13 5.57
N TYR A 423 -13.95 8.33 4.98
CA TYR A 423 -13.67 7.43 3.87
C TYR A 423 -14.82 7.45 2.85
N ILE A 424 -14.51 7.29 1.59
CA ILE A 424 -15.48 7.24 0.48
C ILE A 424 -16.59 8.30 0.62
N GLY A 425 -16.20 9.57 0.55
CA GLY A 425 -17.11 10.70 0.74
C GLY A 425 -17.41 10.98 2.21
N ALA A 426 -18.68 11.18 2.56
CA ALA A 426 -19.13 11.66 3.86
C ALA A 426 -19.20 10.59 4.96
N ASN A 427 -18.64 9.40 4.77
CA ASN A 427 -18.58 8.36 5.79
C ASN A 427 -17.50 8.69 6.83
N GLU A 428 -17.91 9.01 8.03
CA GLU A 428 -17.00 9.42 9.11
C GLU A 428 -16.29 8.19 9.70
N ASP A 429 -14.96 8.29 9.91
CA ASP A 429 -14.22 7.23 10.60
C ASP A 429 -14.73 7.10 12.04
N PRO A 430 -15.23 5.92 12.46
CA PRO A 430 -15.86 5.78 13.78
C PRO A 430 -14.94 6.07 14.96
N ARG A 431 -13.60 5.96 14.79
CA ARG A 431 -12.62 6.25 15.86
C ARG A 431 -12.34 7.74 16.02
N LEU A 432 -12.58 8.53 14.98
CA LEU A 432 -12.30 9.95 14.93
C LEU A 432 -13.59 10.78 14.83
N LYS A 433 -14.72 10.16 15.18
CA LYS A 433 -16.05 10.76 15.09
C LYS A 433 -16.13 12.09 15.82
N GLY A 434 -16.66 13.10 15.14
CA GLY A 434 -16.87 14.45 15.70
C GLY A 434 -15.63 15.34 15.77
N ILE A 435 -14.42 14.85 15.37
CA ILE A 435 -13.20 15.68 15.43
C ILE A 435 -13.17 16.72 14.30
N ARG A 436 -13.61 16.36 13.09
CA ARG A 436 -13.56 17.23 11.90
C ARG A 436 -14.91 17.28 11.15
N PRO A 437 -16.01 17.70 11.81
CA PRO A 437 -17.33 17.74 11.17
C PRO A 437 -17.40 18.73 9.98
N ASP A 438 -16.49 19.72 9.95
CA ASP A 438 -16.35 20.71 8.88
C ASP A 438 -15.92 20.09 7.53
N LEU A 439 -15.36 18.87 7.52
CA LEU A 439 -14.88 18.16 6.32
C LEU A 439 -15.95 17.29 5.66
N LYS A 440 -17.06 17.01 6.34
CA LYS A 440 -18.10 16.10 5.85
C LYS A 440 -18.51 16.38 4.41
N ASN A 441 -18.76 17.65 4.08
CA ASN A 441 -19.20 18.07 2.75
C ASN A 441 -18.05 18.50 1.83
N LYS A 442 -16.80 18.38 2.28
CA LYS A 442 -15.59 18.69 1.51
C LYS A 442 -14.89 17.43 1.00
N THR A 443 -15.25 16.26 1.56
CA THR A 443 -14.64 14.99 1.19
C THR A 443 -15.12 14.54 -0.18
N ILE A 444 -14.18 14.25 -1.05
CA ILE A 444 -14.46 13.76 -2.41
C ILE A 444 -14.87 12.29 -2.36
N VAL A 445 -15.89 11.93 -3.12
CA VAL A 445 -16.20 10.54 -3.46
C VAL A 445 -15.28 10.12 -4.60
N PRO A 446 -14.50 9.03 -4.47
CA PRO A 446 -13.62 8.56 -5.54
C PRO A 446 -14.37 8.15 -6.81
N ASP A 447 -13.68 8.21 -7.97
CA ASP A 447 -14.28 7.93 -9.27
C ASP A 447 -14.68 6.46 -9.47
N THR A 448 -13.85 5.50 -9.02
CA THR A 448 -14.13 4.06 -9.12
C THR A 448 -13.68 3.36 -7.84
N LEU A 449 -14.60 2.68 -7.18
CA LEU A 449 -14.32 1.86 -6.01
C LEU A 449 -13.88 0.46 -6.45
N ILE A 450 -12.84 -0.04 -5.80
CA ILE A 450 -12.27 -1.37 -6.01
C ILE A 450 -12.58 -2.22 -4.76
N GLN A 451 -12.73 -3.51 -4.92
CA GLN A 451 -12.95 -4.43 -3.78
C GLN A 451 -11.99 -4.13 -2.63
N SER A 452 -12.54 -4.05 -1.42
CA SER A 452 -11.80 -3.73 -0.19
C SER A 452 -10.57 -4.60 -0.01
N HIS A 453 -9.46 -3.99 0.42
CA HIS A 453 -8.20 -4.66 0.71
C HIS A 453 -7.50 -5.31 -0.50
N SER A 454 -7.87 -4.98 -1.73
CA SER A 454 -7.24 -5.49 -2.95
C SER A 454 -5.81 -4.98 -3.17
N ALA A 455 -5.46 -3.87 -2.53
CA ALA A 455 -4.15 -3.22 -2.61
C ALA A 455 -3.74 -2.89 -4.06
N PRO A 456 -4.23 -1.79 -4.68
CA PRO A 456 -3.92 -1.38 -6.05
C PRO A 456 -2.62 -0.55 -6.14
N PRO A 457 -1.42 -1.16 -6.36
CA PRO A 457 -0.14 -0.44 -6.26
C PRO A 457 0.34 0.19 -7.56
N GLY A 458 -0.14 -0.23 -8.73
CA GLY A 458 0.34 0.30 -10.01
C GLY A 458 -0.67 0.21 -11.12
N MET A 459 -0.69 1.24 -11.97
CA MET A 459 -1.64 1.36 -13.07
C MET A 459 -1.02 2.05 -14.29
N VAL A 460 -1.64 1.86 -15.45
CA VAL A 460 -1.29 2.53 -16.70
C VAL A 460 -2.56 2.86 -17.49
N VAL A 461 -2.61 4.02 -18.17
CA VAL A 461 -3.59 4.24 -19.23
C VAL A 461 -3.14 3.43 -20.45
N TYR A 462 -3.99 2.52 -20.93
CA TYR A 462 -3.67 1.79 -22.12
C TYR A 462 -3.73 2.72 -23.34
N GLN A 463 -2.57 2.95 -23.91
CA GLN A 463 -2.41 3.71 -25.14
C GLN A 463 -1.33 3.03 -25.97
N ALA A 464 -1.79 2.33 -27.01
CA ALA A 464 -0.87 1.62 -27.89
C ALA A 464 0.04 2.59 -28.64
N PRO A 465 1.35 2.37 -28.70
CA PRO A 465 2.25 3.13 -29.55
C PRO A 465 1.80 3.07 -31.01
N ARG A 466 1.99 4.16 -31.73
CA ARG A 466 1.61 4.21 -33.17
C ARG A 466 2.33 3.11 -33.95
N GLY A 467 1.56 2.29 -34.67
CA GLY A 467 2.10 1.17 -35.46
C GLY A 467 2.48 -0.06 -34.63
N ALA A 468 2.05 -0.12 -33.37
CA ALA A 468 2.28 -1.27 -32.50
C ALA A 468 1.70 -2.56 -33.08
N GLN A 469 2.51 -3.61 -33.18
CA GLN A 469 2.13 -4.88 -33.81
C GLN A 469 1.20 -5.74 -32.93
N HIS A 470 1.20 -5.50 -31.63
CA HIS A 470 0.40 -6.20 -30.62
C HIS A 470 -0.53 -5.26 -29.87
N ALA A 471 -0.98 -4.16 -30.54
CA ALA A 471 -2.00 -3.30 -29.98
C ALA A 471 -3.26 -4.09 -29.62
N PHE A 472 -3.83 -3.83 -28.47
CA PHE A 472 -5.14 -4.37 -28.08
C PHE A 472 -6.24 -3.83 -29.00
N PRO A 473 -7.37 -4.53 -29.07
CA PRO A 473 -8.56 -4.01 -29.76
C PRO A 473 -8.93 -2.59 -29.32
N LYS A 474 -9.53 -1.82 -30.22
CA LYS A 474 -9.79 -0.38 -30.04
C LYS A 474 -10.62 -0.05 -28.77
N GLU A 475 -11.48 -0.96 -28.34
CA GLU A 475 -12.28 -0.80 -27.12
C GLU A 475 -11.48 -0.75 -25.83
N TYR A 476 -10.20 -1.08 -25.86
CA TYR A 476 -9.29 -0.96 -24.71
C TYR A 476 -8.56 0.37 -24.66
N GLU A 477 -8.55 1.11 -25.79
CA GLU A 477 -7.80 2.35 -25.92
C GLU A 477 -8.34 3.44 -24.99
N GLY A 478 -7.49 3.98 -24.13
CA GLY A 478 -7.82 5.00 -23.15
C GLY A 478 -8.32 4.46 -21.81
N ASP A 479 -8.59 3.16 -21.68
CA ASP A 479 -8.92 2.55 -20.38
C ASP A 479 -7.68 2.39 -19.48
N ILE A 480 -7.91 2.30 -18.18
CA ILE A 480 -6.82 2.09 -17.22
C ILE A 480 -6.72 0.61 -16.87
N PHE A 481 -5.52 0.04 -17.02
CA PHE A 481 -5.20 -1.23 -16.40
C PHE A 481 -4.59 -1.00 -15.03
N LEU A 482 -5.04 -1.78 -14.05
CA LEU A 482 -4.70 -1.62 -12.63
C LEU A 482 -4.32 -2.99 -12.05
N ALA A 483 -3.10 -3.10 -11.51
CA ALA A 483 -2.69 -4.29 -10.78
C ALA A 483 -3.28 -4.27 -9.36
N LEU A 484 -3.80 -5.40 -8.91
CA LEU A 484 -4.29 -5.64 -7.55
C LEU A 484 -3.36 -6.64 -6.88
N HIS A 485 -2.58 -6.17 -5.89
CA HIS A 485 -1.51 -6.95 -5.26
C HIS A 485 -2.04 -8.04 -4.31
N GLY A 486 -3.27 -7.89 -3.86
CA GLY A 486 -4.01 -8.85 -3.08
C GLY A 486 -4.04 -8.59 -1.58
N SER A 487 -5.11 -9.08 -0.97
CA SER A 487 -5.49 -8.81 0.41
C SER A 487 -4.59 -9.51 1.43
N TRP A 488 -4.46 -8.87 2.59
CA TRP A 488 -3.93 -9.47 3.82
C TRP A 488 -4.88 -9.26 5.01
N ASN A 489 -5.73 -8.23 4.96
CA ASN A 489 -6.73 -7.90 5.99
C ASN A 489 -8.13 -8.37 5.56
N ARG A 490 -8.23 -9.64 5.17
CA ARG A 490 -9.48 -10.25 4.73
C ARG A 490 -9.43 -11.77 4.93
N GLY A 491 -10.52 -12.36 5.42
CA GLY A 491 -10.62 -13.80 5.67
C GLY A 491 -10.56 -14.60 4.36
N ILE A 492 -11.42 -14.26 3.39
CA ILE A 492 -11.39 -14.81 2.04
C ILE A 492 -10.60 -13.86 1.14
N ARG A 493 -9.60 -14.36 0.41
CA ARG A 493 -8.75 -13.54 -0.43
C ARG A 493 -9.49 -12.82 -1.53
N THR A 494 -8.98 -11.64 -1.86
CA THR A 494 -9.37 -10.84 -3.03
C THR A 494 -8.14 -10.16 -3.63
N GLY A 495 -8.27 -9.63 -4.84
CA GLY A 495 -7.14 -9.10 -5.59
C GLY A 495 -6.30 -10.21 -6.19
N TYR A 496 -4.97 -10.08 -6.25
CA TYR A 496 -4.06 -11.01 -6.93
C TYR A 496 -4.37 -11.14 -8.43
N LYS A 497 -4.77 -10.04 -9.05
CA LYS A 497 -5.25 -9.97 -10.43
C LYS A 497 -4.94 -8.61 -11.07
N VAL A 498 -5.13 -8.50 -12.36
CA VAL A 498 -5.16 -7.23 -13.06
C VAL A 498 -6.59 -6.96 -13.50
N VAL A 499 -7.04 -5.71 -13.34
CA VAL A 499 -8.36 -5.28 -13.77
C VAL A 499 -8.26 -4.16 -14.80
N ARG A 500 -9.29 -4.06 -15.66
CA ARG A 500 -9.54 -2.97 -16.59
C ARG A 500 -10.57 -2.03 -15.99
N VAL A 501 -10.23 -0.76 -15.79
CA VAL A 501 -11.15 0.29 -15.35
C VAL A 501 -11.66 1.01 -16.59
N PHE A 502 -12.96 1.02 -16.79
CA PHE A 502 -13.56 1.63 -17.98
C PHE A 502 -13.55 3.15 -17.90
N MET A 503 -13.10 3.75 -18.99
CA MET A 503 -12.99 5.20 -19.12
C MET A 503 -13.96 5.73 -20.19
N LYS A 504 -14.52 6.89 -19.95
CA LYS A 504 -15.30 7.64 -20.95
C LYS A 504 -14.80 9.07 -21.01
N ASN A 505 -14.24 9.46 -22.14
CA ASN A 505 -13.66 10.80 -22.34
C ASN A 505 -12.63 11.17 -21.25
N GLY A 506 -11.77 10.22 -20.83
CA GLY A 506 -10.76 10.42 -19.80
C GLY A 506 -11.31 10.45 -18.36
N VAL A 507 -12.57 10.07 -18.14
CA VAL A 507 -13.22 9.99 -16.83
C VAL A 507 -13.60 8.53 -16.53
N PRO A 508 -13.24 7.99 -15.35
CA PRO A 508 -13.66 6.64 -14.96
C PRO A 508 -15.20 6.55 -14.86
N THR A 509 -15.76 5.42 -15.28
CA THR A 509 -17.22 5.21 -15.29
C THR A 509 -17.77 4.69 -13.96
N GLY A 510 -16.89 4.35 -13.00
CA GLY A 510 -17.25 3.65 -11.76
C GLY A 510 -17.20 2.13 -11.88
N GLN A 511 -17.05 1.59 -13.09
CA GLN A 511 -16.99 0.15 -13.35
C GLN A 511 -15.56 -0.33 -13.64
N TYR A 512 -15.28 -1.58 -13.28
CA TYR A 512 -14.06 -2.26 -13.66
C TYR A 512 -14.34 -3.72 -14.02
N GLN A 513 -13.40 -4.36 -14.71
CA GLN A 513 -13.51 -5.73 -15.19
C GLN A 513 -12.25 -6.52 -14.87
N ASP A 514 -12.39 -7.76 -14.45
CA ASP A 514 -11.28 -8.70 -14.29
C ASP A 514 -10.62 -8.94 -15.65
N PHE A 515 -9.29 -8.78 -15.72
CA PHE A 515 -8.54 -8.94 -16.97
C PHE A 515 -7.53 -10.09 -16.89
N MET A 516 -6.69 -10.14 -15.85
CA MET A 516 -5.77 -11.27 -15.62
C MET A 516 -6.02 -11.82 -14.23
N THR A 517 -6.29 -13.13 -14.11
CA THR A 517 -6.65 -13.81 -12.84
C THR A 517 -5.90 -15.14 -12.68
N GLY A 518 -6.18 -15.89 -11.60
CA GLY A 518 -5.74 -17.26 -11.41
C GLY A 518 -4.43 -17.43 -10.63
N MET A 519 -4.01 -16.43 -9.86
CA MET A 519 -2.78 -16.48 -9.05
C MET A 519 -2.97 -16.97 -7.61
N VAL A 520 -4.19 -17.28 -7.19
CA VAL A 520 -4.54 -17.77 -5.86
C VAL A 520 -4.79 -19.27 -5.91
N LEU A 521 -4.24 -20.02 -4.95
CA LEU A 521 -4.40 -21.47 -4.81
C LEU A 521 -5.37 -21.83 -3.69
N SER A 522 -5.42 -21.00 -2.66
CA SER A 522 -6.29 -21.19 -1.48
C SER A 522 -6.43 -19.87 -0.73
N ASP A 523 -7.27 -19.82 0.30
CA ASP A 523 -7.35 -18.65 1.20
C ASP A 523 -6.03 -18.39 1.96
N ARG A 524 -5.01 -19.22 1.80
CA ARG A 524 -3.68 -19.07 2.38
C ARG A 524 -2.60 -18.87 1.34
N ASP A 525 -2.61 -19.66 0.28
CA ASP A 525 -1.48 -19.81 -0.64
C ASP A 525 -1.75 -19.08 -1.95
N VAL A 526 -0.74 -18.34 -2.44
CA VAL A 526 -0.74 -17.64 -3.72
C VAL A 526 0.59 -17.92 -4.43
N TRP A 527 0.61 -17.95 -5.77
CA TRP A 527 1.84 -18.18 -6.53
C TRP A 527 2.31 -16.94 -7.31
N GLY A 528 1.51 -15.88 -7.34
CA GLY A 528 1.85 -14.59 -7.96
C GLY A 528 1.15 -13.43 -7.26
N ARG A 529 1.73 -12.23 -7.38
CA ARG A 529 1.22 -10.98 -6.82
C ARG A 529 1.48 -9.83 -7.80
N PRO A 530 0.51 -9.48 -8.67
CA PRO A 530 0.65 -8.35 -9.59
C PRO A 530 0.93 -7.05 -8.85
N ALA A 531 2.04 -6.39 -9.16
CA ALA A 531 2.47 -5.17 -8.49
C ALA A 531 2.23 -3.92 -9.34
N ALA A 532 2.41 -4.01 -10.66
CA ALA A 532 2.18 -2.90 -11.57
C ALA A 532 2.05 -3.38 -13.02
N VAL A 533 1.63 -2.49 -13.88
CA VAL A 533 1.43 -2.73 -15.32
C VAL A 533 2.09 -1.64 -16.15
N GLU A 534 2.51 -1.97 -17.38
CA GLU A 534 3.08 -1.02 -18.35
C GLU A 534 2.72 -1.45 -19.78
N VAL A 535 2.56 -0.50 -20.69
CA VAL A 535 2.35 -0.80 -22.11
C VAL A 535 3.71 -0.89 -22.81
N ALA A 536 4.02 -2.05 -23.37
CA ALA A 536 5.26 -2.27 -24.13
C ALA A 536 5.29 -1.47 -25.43
N ALA A 537 6.48 -1.34 -26.03
CA ALA A 537 6.66 -0.60 -27.28
C ALA A 537 5.88 -1.22 -28.45
N ASP A 538 5.61 -2.50 -28.42
CA ASP A 538 4.83 -3.24 -29.42
C ASP A 538 3.32 -3.28 -29.13
N GLY A 539 2.87 -2.62 -28.06
CA GLY A 539 1.45 -2.51 -27.66
C GLY A 539 0.97 -3.61 -26.71
N ALA A 540 1.78 -4.63 -26.42
CA ALA A 540 1.43 -5.61 -25.38
C ALA A 540 1.37 -4.99 -23.98
N LEU A 541 0.59 -5.58 -23.09
CA LEU A 541 0.57 -5.21 -21.68
C LEU A 541 1.59 -6.07 -20.90
N LEU A 542 2.52 -5.43 -20.22
CA LEU A 542 3.43 -6.06 -19.27
C LEU A 542 2.85 -5.97 -17.86
N VAL A 543 2.94 -7.08 -17.12
CA VAL A 543 2.49 -7.16 -15.72
C VAL A 543 3.65 -7.60 -14.86
N VAL A 544 4.08 -6.73 -13.95
CA VAL A 544 5.13 -7.05 -12.98
C VAL A 544 4.50 -7.84 -11.84
N ASP A 545 5.01 -9.04 -11.59
CA ASP A 545 4.62 -9.94 -10.50
C ASP A 545 5.79 -10.07 -9.52
N ASP A 546 5.71 -9.35 -8.39
CA ASP A 546 6.78 -9.36 -7.38
C ASP A 546 6.74 -10.60 -6.48
N GLY A 547 5.62 -11.31 -6.45
CA GLY A 547 5.50 -12.60 -5.78
C GLY A 547 6.22 -13.71 -6.53
N GLY A 548 5.95 -13.82 -7.83
CA GLY A 548 6.54 -14.82 -8.71
C GLY A 548 7.94 -14.47 -9.24
N GLY A 549 8.37 -13.21 -9.11
CA GLY A 549 9.62 -12.73 -9.71
C GLY A 549 9.61 -12.75 -11.25
N VAL A 550 8.46 -12.45 -11.83
CA VAL A 550 8.17 -12.55 -13.27
C VAL A 550 7.62 -11.24 -13.80
N VAL A 551 7.95 -10.90 -15.03
CA VAL A 551 7.16 -9.94 -15.82
C VAL A 551 6.38 -10.75 -16.86
N TRP A 552 5.07 -10.75 -16.74
CA TRP A 552 4.16 -11.36 -17.69
C TRP A 552 3.94 -10.43 -18.88
N ARG A 553 3.75 -11.00 -20.06
CA ARG A 553 3.39 -10.28 -21.28
C ARG A 553 2.05 -10.77 -21.80
N ILE A 554 1.09 -9.87 -21.94
CA ILE A 554 -0.24 -10.14 -22.49
C ILE A 554 -0.33 -9.47 -23.85
N ALA A 555 -0.69 -10.23 -24.88
CA ALA A 555 -0.84 -9.73 -26.25
C ALA A 555 -2.09 -10.35 -26.90
N PRO A 556 -2.67 -9.70 -27.92
CA PRO A 556 -3.69 -10.33 -28.74
C PRO A 556 -3.20 -11.64 -29.33
N ALA A 557 -4.06 -12.67 -29.32
CA ALA A 557 -3.80 -13.89 -30.03
C ALA A 557 -3.68 -13.59 -31.54
N ARG A 558 -2.69 -14.16 -32.20
CA ARG A 558 -2.60 -14.03 -33.68
C ARG A 558 -3.79 -14.73 -34.29
N SER A 559 -4.53 -14.03 -35.18
CA SER A 559 -5.47 -14.69 -36.08
C SER A 559 -4.66 -15.62 -36.96
N ASN A 560 -4.93 -16.92 -36.90
CA ASN A 560 -4.37 -17.90 -37.85
C ASN A 560 -4.90 -17.62 -39.25
#